data_608f103182e2905b0c1d61b5f13ac258
#
_entry.id   608f103182e2905b0c1d61b5f13ac258
#
_cell.length_a   1.000
_cell.length_b   1.000
_cell.length_c   1.000
_cell.angle_alpha   90.00
_cell.angle_beta   90.00
_cell.angle_gamma   90.00
#
_symmetry.space_group_name_H-M   'P 1'
#
loop_
_entity.id
_entity.type
_entity.pdbx_description
1 polymer ?
#
loop_
_entity_poly.entity_id
_entity_poly.type
_entity_poly.pdbx_seq_one_letter_code
_entity_poly.pdbx_strand_id
1 'polypeptide(L)'
;MMKTSKRFLLSLLACTATAVYAQQPIVGLITKTDTNPFFVKMKEGAEAAAKAKGAKLMSGAGKTDGDNAGQITHMENMIAAGAKTILITPSDSKAIVPSIKKARDAGVMVIALDSPTDPQEAADALFATDNFKAGVLIGQYAKAAMGGKPVKIATLDLFPGHPVGAQRHNGFLAGFGAVGIDAKSNNLAKTPDVVCMQDTFGDQAKGQTAMENCLQKNPDINLVYSINEPAAAGAYQALKTAGKEKNVMIVSVDGGCAGVKNVKAGVIAATSQQYPLKMASMGVDAGVEYAKSGKKVSGFTDTGVTLLTDKPMTGVESKDTKFGLDNCWGAK
;
A
#
# COMPACT_ATOMS: atom_id res chain seq x y z
N MET A 1 72.91 18.63 59.42
CA MET A 1 72.46 17.57 58.52
C MET A 1 70.96 17.71 58.32
N MET A 2 70.54 18.36 57.26
CA MET A 2 69.12 18.53 56.92
C MET A 2 68.68 17.48 55.88
N LYS A 3 67.67 16.67 56.23
CA LYS A 3 67.08 15.70 55.29
C LYS A 3 65.87 16.36 54.65
N THR A 4 65.97 16.64 53.33
CA THR A 4 64.87 17.13 52.50
C THR A 4 63.99 15.92 52.01
N SER A 5 62.74 15.89 52.42
CA SER A 5 61.74 14.93 52.01
C SER A 5 61.07 15.42 50.71
N LYS A 6 61.26 14.70 49.60
CA LYS A 6 60.53 14.93 48.33
C LYS A 6 59.18 14.24 48.39
N ARG A 7 58.09 15.03 48.43
CA ARG A 7 56.72 14.52 48.26
C ARG A 7 56.42 14.43 46.76
N PHE A 8 56.21 13.19 46.30
CA PHE A 8 55.68 12.90 44.96
C PHE A 8 54.16 13.09 44.99
N LEU A 9 53.68 14.09 44.27
CA LEU A 9 52.23 14.27 44.02
C LEU A 9 51.85 13.36 42.81
N LEU A 10 51.12 12.26 43.09
CA LEU A 10 50.48 11.46 42.04
C LEU A 10 49.16 12.16 41.62
N SER A 11 49.12 12.80 40.46
CA SER A 11 47.90 13.33 39.88
C SER A 11 47.11 12.19 39.24
N LEU A 12 46.02 11.75 39.87
CA LEU A 12 45.04 10.83 39.26
C LEU A 12 44.24 11.58 38.22
N LEU A 13 44.50 11.32 36.93
CA LEU A 13 43.65 11.77 35.83
C LEU A 13 42.41 10.85 35.78
N ALA A 14 41.29 11.32 36.31
CA ALA A 14 40.00 10.66 36.20
C ALA A 14 39.46 10.87 34.75
N CYS A 15 39.63 9.87 33.87
CA CYS A 15 38.91 9.82 32.59
C CYS A 15 37.44 9.60 32.86
N THR A 16 36.64 10.66 32.88
CA THR A 16 35.16 10.56 32.83
C THR A 16 34.79 10.13 31.44
N ALA A 17 34.51 8.84 31.25
CA ALA A 17 33.85 8.32 30.06
C ALA A 17 32.42 8.90 30.03
N THR A 18 32.20 9.97 29.28
CA THR A 18 30.86 10.43 28.92
C THR A 18 30.22 9.35 28.10
N ALA A 19 29.28 8.60 28.65
CA ALA A 19 28.40 7.72 27.92
C ALA A 19 27.61 8.60 26.94
N VAL A 20 28.00 8.60 25.67
CA VAL A 20 27.19 9.20 24.61
C VAL A 20 25.95 8.33 24.50
N TYR A 21 24.85 8.76 25.12
CA TYR A 21 23.54 8.18 24.88
C TYR A 21 23.26 8.39 23.38
N ALA A 22 23.38 7.34 22.59
CA ALA A 22 23.00 7.38 21.19
C ALA A 22 21.51 7.77 21.13
N GLN A 23 21.22 8.96 20.61
CA GLN A 23 19.86 9.44 20.45
C GLN A 23 19.06 8.42 19.63
N GLN A 24 17.87 8.05 20.10
CA GLN A 24 17.00 7.13 19.37
C GLN A 24 16.76 7.65 17.95
N PRO A 25 16.99 6.85 16.91
CA PRO A 25 16.72 7.29 15.55
C PRO A 25 15.23 7.58 15.36
N ILE A 26 14.93 8.73 14.76
CA ILE A 26 13.55 9.12 14.43
C ILE A 26 13.23 8.62 13.03
N VAL A 27 12.17 7.82 12.92
CA VAL A 27 11.58 7.38 11.65
C VAL A 27 10.21 8.02 11.52
N GLY A 28 9.96 8.71 10.41
CA GLY A 28 8.65 9.27 10.07
C GLY A 28 7.80 8.26 9.29
N LEU A 29 6.49 8.27 9.50
CA LEU A 29 5.52 7.59 8.65
C LEU A 29 4.42 8.58 8.26
N ILE A 30 4.18 8.72 6.95
CA ILE A 30 3.10 9.56 6.40
C ILE A 30 2.21 8.69 5.52
N THR A 31 0.97 8.48 5.94
CA THR A 31 -0.04 7.71 5.20
C THR A 31 -1.01 8.63 4.45
N LYS A 32 -1.84 8.06 3.55
CA LYS A 32 -2.84 8.85 2.83
C LYS A 32 -3.97 9.31 3.75
N THR A 33 -4.45 8.40 4.62
CA THR A 33 -5.45 8.69 5.64
C THR A 33 -5.17 7.90 6.92
N ASP A 34 -5.82 8.25 8.00
CA ASP A 34 -5.82 7.52 9.27
C ASP A 34 -7.11 6.71 9.51
N THR A 35 -8.03 6.70 8.53
CA THR A 35 -9.33 6.02 8.60
C THR A 35 -9.42 4.76 7.76
N ASN A 36 -8.68 4.68 6.64
CA ASN A 36 -8.64 3.47 5.82
C ASN A 36 -7.90 2.35 6.58
N PRO A 37 -8.52 1.17 6.79
CA PRO A 37 -7.93 0.05 7.54
C PRO A 37 -6.56 -0.40 7.05
N PHE A 38 -6.26 -0.25 5.76
CA PHE A 38 -4.96 -0.55 5.17
C PHE A 38 -3.85 0.32 5.80
N PHE A 39 -4.06 1.64 5.85
CA PHE A 39 -3.09 2.57 6.41
C PHE A 39 -3.03 2.54 7.94
N VAL A 40 -4.16 2.28 8.59
CA VAL A 40 -4.18 2.01 10.05
C VAL A 40 -3.26 0.83 10.36
N LYS A 41 -3.35 -0.25 9.59
CA LYS A 41 -2.53 -1.45 9.79
C LYS A 41 -1.06 -1.23 9.43
N MET A 42 -0.80 -0.44 8.39
CA MET A 42 0.56 0.00 8.06
C MET A 42 1.21 0.75 9.24
N LYS A 43 0.47 1.65 9.88
CA LYS A 43 0.92 2.39 11.07
C LYS A 43 1.20 1.45 12.24
N GLU A 44 0.31 0.51 12.54
CA GLU A 44 0.53 -0.51 13.59
C GLU A 44 1.82 -1.32 13.33
N GLY A 45 2.06 -1.70 12.07
CA GLY A 45 3.29 -2.39 11.67
C GLY A 45 4.55 -1.55 11.90
N ALA A 46 4.48 -0.26 11.56
CA ALA A 46 5.58 0.67 11.81
C ALA A 46 5.82 0.89 13.31
N GLU A 47 4.77 1.04 14.11
CA GLU A 47 4.85 1.20 15.58
C GLU A 47 5.50 -0.03 16.23
N ALA A 48 5.07 -1.22 15.86
CA ALA A 48 5.63 -2.47 16.38
C ALA A 48 7.11 -2.62 16.01
N ALA A 49 7.48 -2.34 14.76
CA ALA A 49 8.86 -2.41 14.29
C ALA A 49 9.75 -1.35 14.96
N ALA A 50 9.29 -0.10 15.07
CA ALA A 50 10.03 0.96 15.73
C ALA A 50 10.30 0.63 17.21
N LYS A 51 9.28 0.14 17.93
CA LYS A 51 9.43 -0.33 19.31
C LYS A 51 10.47 -1.45 19.43
N ALA A 52 10.40 -2.45 18.56
CA ALA A 52 11.33 -3.59 18.57
C ALA A 52 12.77 -3.17 18.27
N LYS A 53 12.99 -2.11 17.49
CA LYS A 53 14.32 -1.62 17.08
C LYS A 53 14.83 -0.46 17.96
N GLY A 54 14.08 -0.03 18.96
CA GLY A 54 14.45 1.10 19.82
C GLY A 54 14.46 2.44 19.06
N ALA A 55 13.62 2.61 18.06
CA ALA A 55 13.45 3.84 17.31
C ALA A 55 12.21 4.62 17.78
N LYS A 56 12.23 5.94 17.60
CA LYS A 56 11.06 6.80 17.78
C LYS A 56 10.30 6.89 16.46
N LEU A 57 9.04 6.48 16.46
CA LEU A 57 8.15 6.72 15.32
C LEU A 57 7.46 8.08 15.46
N MET A 58 7.46 8.88 14.39
CA MET A 58 6.57 10.02 14.20
C MET A 58 5.58 9.66 13.10
N SER A 59 4.29 9.79 13.33
CA SER A 59 3.28 9.47 12.32
C SER A 59 2.42 10.68 11.97
N GLY A 60 1.99 10.76 10.72
CA GLY A 60 1.05 11.73 10.20
C GLY A 60 0.24 11.12 9.05
N ALA A 61 -0.87 11.75 8.70
CA ALA A 61 -1.72 11.32 7.60
C ALA A 61 -2.37 12.52 6.91
N GLY A 62 -2.70 12.38 5.64
CA GLY A 62 -3.64 13.29 4.99
C GLY A 62 -5.05 13.14 5.57
N LYS A 63 -5.90 14.15 5.40
CA LYS A 63 -7.30 14.14 5.83
C LYS A 63 -8.16 13.22 4.96
N THR A 64 -7.82 13.14 3.69
CA THR A 64 -8.49 12.31 2.67
C THR A 64 -7.45 11.75 1.71
N ASP A 65 -7.80 10.72 0.93
CA ASP A 65 -6.96 10.32 -0.22
C ASP A 65 -6.91 11.49 -1.21
N GLY A 66 -5.70 11.88 -1.63
CA GLY A 66 -5.44 13.07 -2.44
C GLY A 66 -5.03 14.32 -1.64
N ASP A 67 -5.05 14.32 -0.29
CA ASP A 67 -4.57 15.46 0.53
C ASP A 67 -3.04 15.54 0.55
N ASN A 68 -2.47 16.01 -0.57
CA ASN A 68 -1.04 16.22 -0.69
C ASN A 68 -0.52 17.34 0.23
N ALA A 69 -1.31 18.40 0.48
CA ALA A 69 -0.90 19.51 1.32
C ALA A 69 -0.70 19.09 2.79
N GLY A 70 -1.59 18.26 3.31
CA GLY A 70 -1.44 17.67 4.65
C GLY A 70 -0.17 16.81 4.75
N GLN A 71 0.12 16.00 3.73
CA GLN A 71 1.34 15.19 3.70
C GLN A 71 2.61 16.04 3.66
N ILE A 72 2.63 17.13 2.88
CA ILE A 72 3.77 18.08 2.84
C ILE A 72 4.02 18.66 4.24
N THR A 73 2.98 19.10 4.92
CA THR A 73 3.09 19.67 6.29
C THR A 73 3.71 18.66 7.25
N HIS A 74 3.27 17.39 7.22
CA HIS A 74 3.85 16.34 8.06
C HIS A 74 5.31 16.07 7.71
N MET A 75 5.67 16.06 6.43
CA MET A 75 7.06 15.87 5.98
C MET A 75 7.96 16.97 6.51
N GLU A 76 7.57 18.24 6.39
CA GLU A 76 8.32 19.39 6.91
C GLU A 76 8.52 19.33 8.42
N ASN A 77 7.48 18.97 9.17
CA ASN A 77 7.56 18.77 10.61
C ASN A 77 8.54 17.65 11.00
N MET A 78 8.55 16.54 10.26
CA MET A 78 9.46 15.42 10.50
C MET A 78 10.91 15.78 10.18
N ILE A 79 11.16 16.53 9.10
CA ILE A 79 12.49 17.06 8.77
C ILE A 79 12.98 17.96 9.91
N ALA A 80 12.14 18.92 10.35
CA ALA A 80 12.48 19.85 11.43
C ALA A 80 12.73 19.12 12.78
N ALA A 81 12.06 18.01 13.03
CA ALA A 81 12.28 17.16 14.20
C ALA A 81 13.55 16.30 14.13
N GLY A 82 14.28 16.31 13.01
CA GLY A 82 15.51 15.56 12.80
C GLY A 82 15.31 14.09 12.45
N ALA A 83 14.17 13.75 11.81
CA ALA A 83 13.95 12.41 11.28
C ALA A 83 15.09 12.01 10.33
N LYS A 84 15.60 10.79 10.46
CA LYS A 84 16.63 10.25 9.56
C LYS A 84 16.03 9.57 8.35
N THR A 85 14.81 9.08 8.49
CA THR A 85 14.07 8.42 7.40
C THR A 85 12.61 8.82 7.47
N ILE A 86 11.99 9.05 6.32
CA ILE A 86 10.56 9.27 6.17
C ILE A 86 10.02 8.19 5.24
N LEU A 87 9.06 7.41 5.75
CA LEU A 87 8.24 6.46 5.02
C LEU A 87 6.99 7.20 4.58
N ILE A 88 6.65 7.17 3.30
CA ILE A 88 5.47 7.89 2.80
C ILE A 88 4.68 7.04 1.82
N THR A 89 3.34 7.02 1.98
CA THR A 89 2.43 6.57 0.94
C THR A 89 1.89 7.81 0.21
N PRO A 90 2.41 8.17 -0.98
CA PRO A 90 2.02 9.41 -1.65
C PRO A 90 0.53 9.45 -1.98
N SER A 91 -0.15 10.52 -1.59
CA SER A 91 -1.53 10.83 -2.04
C SER A 91 -1.55 11.33 -3.48
N ASP A 92 -0.51 12.08 -3.88
CA ASP A 92 -0.25 12.49 -5.26
C ASP A 92 1.21 12.17 -5.59
N SER A 93 1.39 11.26 -6.55
CA SER A 93 2.72 10.75 -6.93
C SER A 93 3.65 11.81 -7.51
N LYS A 94 3.12 12.87 -8.14
CA LYS A 94 3.88 13.97 -8.75
C LYS A 94 4.02 15.16 -7.83
N ALA A 95 2.91 15.61 -7.23
CA ALA A 95 2.89 16.83 -6.43
C ALA A 95 3.74 16.73 -5.16
N ILE A 96 4.00 15.52 -4.64
CA ILE A 96 4.86 15.31 -3.46
C ILE A 96 6.37 15.39 -3.76
N VAL A 97 6.78 15.24 -5.02
CA VAL A 97 8.19 15.15 -5.44
C VAL A 97 9.08 16.33 -4.97
N PRO A 98 8.65 17.59 -5.06
CA PRO A 98 9.45 18.70 -4.55
C PRO A 98 9.75 18.60 -3.04
N SER A 99 8.79 18.12 -2.25
CA SER A 99 8.96 17.96 -0.81
C SER A 99 9.87 16.78 -0.47
N ILE A 100 9.79 15.69 -1.25
CA ILE A 100 10.73 14.56 -1.14
C ILE A 100 12.15 15.02 -1.45
N LYS A 101 12.33 15.83 -2.53
CA LYS A 101 13.64 16.39 -2.84
C LYS A 101 14.20 17.23 -1.68
N LYS A 102 13.37 18.09 -1.07
CA LYS A 102 13.75 18.89 0.10
C LYS A 102 14.19 18.01 1.27
N ALA A 103 13.48 16.91 1.55
CA ALA A 103 13.85 15.96 2.58
C ALA A 103 15.21 15.29 2.29
N ARG A 104 15.42 14.83 1.05
CA ARG A 104 16.67 14.19 0.61
C ARG A 104 17.87 15.16 0.64
N ASP A 105 17.67 16.42 0.24
CA ASP A 105 18.70 17.47 0.32
C ASP A 105 19.07 17.77 1.79
N ALA A 106 18.15 17.59 2.74
CA ALA A 106 18.41 17.66 4.18
C ALA A 106 19.05 16.38 4.78
N GLY A 107 19.43 15.41 3.95
CA GLY A 107 20.06 14.17 4.39
C GLY A 107 19.09 13.12 4.95
N VAL A 108 17.80 13.30 4.72
CA VAL A 108 16.75 12.32 5.12
C VAL A 108 16.58 11.29 4.01
N MET A 109 16.62 10.00 4.34
CA MET A 109 16.26 8.93 3.41
C MET A 109 14.74 8.89 3.28
N VAL A 110 14.22 8.87 2.05
CA VAL A 110 12.78 8.79 1.79
C VAL A 110 12.45 7.48 1.10
N ILE A 111 11.58 6.68 1.72
CA ILE A 111 11.08 5.41 1.18
C ILE A 111 9.60 5.57 0.88
N ALA A 112 9.21 5.39 -0.38
CA ALA A 112 7.82 5.27 -0.74
C ALA A 112 7.27 3.90 -0.30
N LEU A 113 6.08 3.88 0.27
CA LEU A 113 5.36 2.66 0.63
C LEU A 113 4.09 2.56 -0.21
N ASP A 114 3.72 1.37 -0.64
CA ASP A 114 2.47 1.05 -1.36
C ASP A 114 2.34 1.74 -2.73
N SER A 115 2.47 3.04 -2.77
CA SER A 115 2.30 3.85 -3.98
C SER A 115 3.63 4.47 -4.41
N PRO A 116 4.05 4.34 -5.69
CA PRO A 116 5.27 4.97 -6.18
C PRO A 116 5.12 6.50 -6.31
N THR A 117 6.24 7.19 -6.33
CA THR A 117 6.35 8.56 -6.85
C THR A 117 6.41 8.53 -8.39
N ASP A 118 6.19 9.67 -9.03
CA ASP A 118 6.35 9.84 -10.48
C ASP A 118 7.20 11.09 -10.77
N PRO A 119 8.48 10.94 -11.15
CA PRO A 119 9.18 9.67 -11.42
C PRO A 119 9.45 8.84 -10.14
N GLN A 120 9.59 7.51 -10.30
CA GLN A 120 9.77 6.60 -9.17
C GLN A 120 11.07 6.88 -8.40
N GLU A 121 12.11 7.32 -9.06
CA GLU A 121 13.44 7.63 -8.52
C GLU A 121 13.45 8.90 -7.65
N ALA A 122 12.34 9.63 -7.57
CA ALA A 122 12.22 10.77 -6.66
C ALA A 122 12.37 10.34 -5.19
N ALA A 123 11.84 9.16 -4.81
CA ALA A 123 12.16 8.51 -3.54
C ALA A 123 13.45 7.67 -3.64
N ASP A 124 14.11 7.38 -2.52
CA ASP A 124 15.30 6.52 -2.49
C ASP A 124 14.93 5.05 -2.79
N ALA A 125 13.77 4.58 -2.32
CA ALA A 125 13.26 3.23 -2.58
C ALA A 125 11.73 3.20 -2.58
N LEU A 126 11.17 2.10 -3.12
CA LEU A 126 9.75 1.77 -3.07
C LEU A 126 9.58 0.36 -2.47
N PHE A 127 8.83 0.24 -1.37
CA PHE A 127 8.40 -1.05 -0.82
C PHE A 127 6.89 -1.17 -1.00
N ALA A 128 6.47 -2.02 -1.91
CA ALA A 128 5.07 -2.13 -2.29
C ALA A 128 4.73 -3.52 -2.82
N THR A 129 3.45 -3.79 -2.98
CA THR A 129 2.95 -4.90 -3.77
C THR A 129 3.26 -4.66 -5.24
N ASP A 130 3.61 -5.71 -5.98
CA ASP A 130 3.52 -5.68 -7.44
C ASP A 130 2.03 -5.59 -7.84
N ASN A 131 1.58 -4.34 -8.05
CA ASN A 131 0.18 -4.05 -8.32
C ASN A 131 -0.29 -4.57 -9.69
N PHE A 132 0.61 -4.64 -10.68
CA PHE A 132 0.28 -5.26 -11.96
C PHE A 132 0.03 -6.76 -11.78
N LYS A 133 0.90 -7.45 -11.04
CA LYS A 133 0.74 -8.86 -10.70
C LYS A 133 -0.54 -9.11 -9.89
N ALA A 134 -0.88 -8.22 -8.93
CA ALA A 134 -2.12 -8.32 -8.18
C ALA A 134 -3.34 -8.31 -9.10
N GLY A 135 -3.35 -7.42 -10.09
CA GLY A 135 -4.37 -7.39 -11.14
C GLY A 135 -4.37 -8.65 -11.99
N VAL A 136 -3.19 -9.11 -12.46
CA VAL A 136 -3.06 -10.33 -13.28
C VAL A 136 -3.67 -11.54 -12.59
N LEU A 137 -3.41 -11.73 -11.29
CA LEU A 137 -3.94 -12.88 -10.53
C LEU A 137 -5.48 -12.90 -10.50
N ILE A 138 -6.11 -11.77 -10.19
CA ILE A 138 -7.59 -11.71 -10.19
C ILE A 138 -8.18 -11.77 -11.60
N GLY A 139 -7.46 -11.27 -12.62
CA GLY A 139 -7.86 -11.40 -14.01
C GLY A 139 -7.83 -12.83 -14.51
N GLN A 140 -6.76 -13.58 -14.21
CA GLN A 140 -6.64 -15.01 -14.52
C GLN A 140 -7.74 -15.82 -13.85
N TYR A 141 -8.00 -15.53 -12.56
CA TYR A 141 -9.10 -16.17 -11.83
C TYR A 141 -10.44 -15.88 -12.50
N ALA A 142 -10.76 -14.62 -12.76
CA ALA A 142 -12.01 -14.21 -13.38
C ALA A 142 -12.22 -14.88 -14.75
N LYS A 143 -11.18 -14.90 -15.59
CA LYS A 143 -11.22 -15.59 -16.89
C LYS A 143 -11.55 -17.07 -16.75
N ALA A 144 -10.87 -17.78 -15.86
CA ALA A 144 -11.09 -19.20 -15.61
C ALA A 144 -12.50 -19.46 -15.06
N ALA A 145 -12.96 -18.63 -14.12
CA ALA A 145 -14.28 -18.76 -13.50
C ALA A 145 -15.43 -18.43 -14.45
N MET A 146 -15.23 -17.51 -15.40
CA MET A 146 -16.21 -17.21 -16.47
C MET A 146 -16.36 -18.36 -17.48
N GLY A 147 -15.34 -19.23 -17.62
CA GLY A 147 -15.45 -20.48 -18.39
C GLY A 147 -15.77 -20.27 -19.87
N GLY A 148 -15.28 -19.22 -20.49
CA GLY A 148 -15.53 -18.89 -21.91
C GLY A 148 -16.89 -18.28 -22.21
N LYS A 149 -17.72 -18.00 -21.21
CA LYS A 149 -19.00 -17.30 -21.40
C LYS A 149 -18.76 -15.86 -21.90
N PRO A 150 -19.67 -15.29 -22.72
CA PRO A 150 -19.63 -13.87 -23.03
C PRO A 150 -19.60 -13.01 -21.78
N VAL A 151 -18.74 -12.00 -21.78
CA VAL A 151 -18.51 -11.18 -20.59
C VAL A 151 -18.78 -9.70 -20.90
N LYS A 152 -19.40 -9.01 -19.95
CA LYS A 152 -19.58 -7.56 -19.92
C LYS A 152 -19.04 -7.05 -18.60
N ILE A 153 -17.90 -6.36 -18.65
CA ILE A 153 -17.10 -5.98 -17.49
C ILE A 153 -17.43 -4.54 -17.07
N ALA A 154 -17.72 -4.35 -15.80
CA ALA A 154 -17.58 -3.04 -15.17
C ALA A 154 -16.23 -2.96 -14.45
N THR A 155 -15.48 -1.89 -14.66
CA THR A 155 -14.28 -1.59 -13.89
C THR A 155 -14.56 -0.42 -12.94
N LEU A 156 -14.33 -0.65 -11.66
CA LEU A 156 -14.47 0.31 -10.59
C LEU A 156 -13.06 0.70 -10.16
N ASP A 157 -12.58 1.77 -10.76
CA ASP A 157 -11.19 2.19 -10.73
C ASP A 157 -10.89 3.18 -9.59
N LEU A 158 -9.64 3.56 -9.39
CA LEU A 158 -9.25 4.51 -8.37
C LEU A 158 -9.60 5.94 -8.81
N PHE A 159 -8.74 6.54 -9.61
CA PHE A 159 -8.94 7.80 -10.33
C PHE A 159 -7.84 7.93 -11.41
N PRO A 160 -8.04 8.76 -12.45
CA PRO A 160 -7.12 8.85 -13.57
C PRO A 160 -5.70 9.28 -13.14
N GLY A 161 -4.69 8.64 -13.73
CA GLY A 161 -3.29 8.98 -13.53
C GLY A 161 -2.66 8.42 -12.24
N HIS A 162 -3.42 7.73 -11.38
CA HIS A 162 -2.86 7.09 -10.19
C HIS A 162 -2.14 5.78 -10.57
N PRO A 163 -0.83 5.62 -10.31
CA PRO A 163 -0.07 4.45 -10.77
C PRO A 163 -0.62 3.11 -10.29
N VAL A 164 -0.98 3.00 -9.01
CA VAL A 164 -1.57 1.77 -8.45
C VAL A 164 -2.87 1.41 -9.15
N GLY A 165 -3.74 2.41 -9.39
CA GLY A 165 -4.99 2.22 -10.12
C GLY A 165 -4.76 1.66 -11.52
N ALA A 166 -3.87 2.28 -12.29
CA ALA A 166 -3.54 1.86 -13.64
C ALA A 166 -2.90 0.46 -13.67
N GLN A 167 -1.95 0.19 -12.79
CA GLN A 167 -1.29 -1.11 -12.72
C GLN A 167 -2.26 -2.24 -12.40
N ARG A 168 -3.13 -2.09 -11.39
CA ARG A 168 -4.14 -3.12 -11.05
C ARG A 168 -5.14 -3.33 -12.18
N HIS A 169 -5.68 -2.25 -12.76
CA HIS A 169 -6.61 -2.31 -13.89
C HIS A 169 -5.97 -2.99 -15.10
N ASN A 170 -4.81 -2.52 -15.53
CA ASN A 170 -4.09 -3.07 -16.69
C ASN A 170 -3.68 -4.52 -16.45
N GLY A 171 -3.23 -4.83 -15.22
CA GLY A 171 -2.96 -6.20 -14.79
C GLY A 171 -4.19 -7.10 -14.88
N PHE A 172 -5.35 -6.63 -14.41
CA PHE A 172 -6.61 -7.37 -14.51
C PHE A 172 -6.95 -7.69 -15.99
N LEU A 173 -6.88 -6.70 -16.87
CA LEU A 173 -7.16 -6.93 -18.28
C LEU A 173 -6.15 -7.89 -18.93
N ALA A 174 -4.86 -7.76 -18.63
CA ALA A 174 -3.82 -8.68 -19.11
C ALA A 174 -4.07 -10.11 -18.62
N GLY A 175 -4.34 -10.28 -17.32
CA GLY A 175 -4.69 -11.58 -16.73
C GLY A 175 -5.98 -12.17 -17.29
N PHE A 176 -6.97 -11.35 -17.60
CA PHE A 176 -8.20 -11.76 -18.27
C PHE A 176 -7.97 -12.18 -19.71
N GLY A 177 -6.84 -11.80 -20.32
CA GLY A 177 -6.41 -12.26 -21.63
C GLY A 177 -6.31 -11.17 -22.69
N ALA A 178 -6.39 -9.91 -22.30
CA ALA A 178 -6.12 -8.81 -23.21
C ALA A 178 -4.62 -8.81 -23.62
N VAL A 179 -4.36 -8.54 -24.90
CA VAL A 179 -3.00 -8.48 -25.45
C VAL A 179 -2.55 -7.02 -25.62
N GLY A 180 -1.23 -6.79 -25.62
CA GLY A 180 -0.66 -5.46 -25.85
C GLY A 180 -0.82 -4.49 -24.67
N ILE A 181 -1.13 -4.98 -23.47
CA ILE A 181 -1.26 -4.15 -22.28
C ILE A 181 0.13 -3.74 -21.78
N ASP A 182 0.36 -2.43 -21.65
CA ASP A 182 1.60 -1.89 -21.08
C ASP A 182 1.52 -1.88 -19.55
N ALA A 183 2.33 -2.73 -18.91
CA ALA A 183 2.41 -2.84 -17.46
C ALA A 183 2.94 -1.58 -16.75
N LYS A 184 3.61 -0.67 -17.48
CA LYS A 184 4.19 0.56 -16.94
C LYS A 184 3.32 1.79 -17.20
N SER A 185 2.25 1.66 -17.96
CA SER A 185 1.36 2.77 -18.28
C SER A 185 0.59 3.23 -17.04
N ASN A 186 0.54 4.54 -16.84
CA ASN A 186 -0.37 5.17 -15.86
C ASN A 186 -1.76 5.49 -16.46
N ASN A 187 -2.01 5.08 -17.71
CA ASN A 187 -3.32 5.20 -18.33
C ASN A 187 -4.05 3.86 -18.26
N LEU A 188 -5.36 3.92 -18.04
CA LEU A 188 -6.22 2.73 -18.05
C LEU A 188 -6.39 2.22 -19.46
N ALA A 189 -6.06 0.95 -19.68
CA ALA A 189 -6.28 0.29 -20.94
C ALA A 189 -7.79 0.07 -21.18
N LYS A 190 -8.18 -0.09 -22.44
CA LYS A 190 -9.57 -0.32 -22.84
C LYS A 190 -9.65 -1.58 -23.69
N THR A 191 -10.65 -2.40 -23.43
CA THR A 191 -10.98 -3.58 -24.23
C THR A 191 -12.48 -3.56 -24.58
N PRO A 192 -12.92 -4.24 -25.65
CA PRO A 192 -14.33 -4.29 -26.01
C PRO A 192 -15.25 -4.86 -24.93
N ASP A 193 -14.73 -5.76 -24.09
CA ASP A 193 -15.49 -6.39 -23.01
C ASP A 193 -15.77 -5.44 -21.84
N VAL A 194 -14.99 -4.36 -21.69
CA VAL A 194 -15.21 -3.34 -20.67
C VAL A 194 -16.27 -2.35 -21.13
N VAL A 195 -17.50 -2.55 -20.65
CA VAL A 195 -18.68 -1.78 -21.06
C VAL A 195 -18.96 -0.58 -20.15
N CYS A 196 -18.31 -0.52 -18.97
CA CYS A 196 -18.41 0.60 -18.03
C CYS A 196 -17.11 0.75 -17.25
N MET A 197 -16.63 1.99 -17.14
CA MET A 197 -15.48 2.38 -16.32
C MET A 197 -15.91 3.54 -15.44
N GLN A 198 -15.67 3.46 -14.12
CA GLN A 198 -16.04 4.49 -13.15
C GLN A 198 -14.96 4.64 -12.09
N ASP A 199 -14.70 5.90 -11.70
CA ASP A 199 -13.77 6.23 -10.62
C ASP A 199 -14.47 6.11 -9.26
N THR A 200 -13.83 5.46 -8.31
CA THR A 200 -14.36 5.25 -6.96
C THR A 200 -13.54 5.90 -5.87
N PHE A 201 -12.33 6.34 -6.18
CA PHE A 201 -11.34 6.79 -5.18
C PHE A 201 -11.05 5.74 -4.10
N GLY A 202 -11.37 4.47 -4.37
CA GLY A 202 -11.23 3.38 -3.41
C GLY A 202 -12.24 3.43 -2.25
N ASP A 203 -13.31 4.23 -2.37
CA ASP A 203 -14.32 4.48 -1.34
C ASP A 203 -15.57 3.62 -1.54
N GLN A 204 -16.17 3.16 -0.44
CA GLN A 204 -17.33 2.26 -0.48
C GLN A 204 -18.58 2.94 -1.06
N ALA A 205 -18.90 4.16 -0.63
CA ALA A 205 -20.11 4.86 -1.09
C ALA A 205 -19.99 5.23 -2.57
N LYS A 206 -18.81 5.69 -3.00
CA LYS A 206 -18.52 5.94 -4.41
C LYS A 206 -18.54 4.67 -5.24
N GLY A 207 -18.07 3.54 -4.70
CA GLY A 207 -18.15 2.23 -5.32
C GLY A 207 -19.60 1.79 -5.57
N GLN A 208 -20.50 2.07 -4.62
CA GLN A 208 -21.92 1.82 -4.78
C GLN A 208 -22.49 2.69 -5.91
N THR A 209 -22.31 4.00 -5.88
CA THR A 209 -22.78 4.94 -6.91
C THR A 209 -22.21 4.58 -8.29
N ALA A 210 -20.93 4.23 -8.36
CA ALA A 210 -20.28 3.82 -9.60
C ALA A 210 -20.94 2.56 -10.20
N MET A 211 -21.25 1.57 -9.38
CA MET A 211 -21.93 0.36 -9.86
C MET A 211 -23.37 0.63 -10.27
N GLU A 212 -24.11 1.46 -9.52
CA GLU A 212 -25.46 1.90 -9.91
C GLU A 212 -25.47 2.57 -11.30
N ASN A 213 -24.52 3.49 -11.53
CA ASN A 213 -24.32 4.13 -12.85
C ASN A 213 -23.98 3.12 -13.94
N CYS A 214 -23.14 2.14 -13.66
CA CYS A 214 -22.79 1.09 -14.61
C CYS A 214 -23.98 0.21 -14.98
N LEU A 215 -24.82 -0.17 -14.02
CA LEU A 215 -26.04 -0.96 -14.25
C LEU A 215 -27.08 -0.20 -15.06
N GLN A 216 -27.19 1.12 -14.89
CA GLN A 216 -28.08 1.97 -15.71
C GLN A 216 -27.61 2.00 -17.17
N LYS A 217 -26.29 2.08 -17.42
CA LYS A 217 -25.72 2.09 -18.77
C LYS A 217 -25.79 0.72 -19.45
N ASN A 218 -25.52 -0.34 -18.69
CA ASN A 218 -25.51 -1.69 -19.21
C ASN A 218 -26.03 -2.68 -18.14
N PRO A 219 -27.32 -3.06 -18.20
CA PRO A 219 -27.91 -3.97 -17.24
C PRO A 219 -27.41 -5.40 -17.33
N ASP A 220 -26.69 -5.77 -18.41
CA ASP A 220 -26.19 -7.14 -18.63
C ASP A 220 -24.76 -7.36 -18.14
N ILE A 221 -24.19 -6.41 -17.36
CA ILE A 221 -22.89 -6.60 -16.69
C ILE A 221 -22.95 -7.89 -15.87
N ASN A 222 -21.93 -8.75 -16.05
CA ASN A 222 -21.81 -10.03 -15.34
C ASN A 222 -20.46 -10.24 -14.65
N LEU A 223 -19.53 -9.29 -14.81
CA LEU A 223 -18.24 -9.28 -14.11
C LEU A 223 -17.91 -7.86 -13.66
N VAL A 224 -17.50 -7.73 -12.40
CA VAL A 224 -17.00 -6.48 -11.81
C VAL A 224 -15.56 -6.69 -11.38
N TYR A 225 -14.66 -5.93 -11.94
CA TYR A 225 -13.36 -5.65 -11.36
C TYR A 225 -13.48 -4.45 -10.41
N SER A 226 -13.02 -4.60 -9.20
CA SER A 226 -12.93 -3.50 -8.24
C SER A 226 -11.50 -3.29 -7.79
N ILE A 227 -11.07 -2.04 -7.81
CA ILE A 227 -9.71 -1.60 -7.46
C ILE A 227 -9.29 -2.07 -6.06
N ASN A 228 -10.26 -2.12 -5.13
CA ASN A 228 -10.06 -2.53 -3.74
C ASN A 228 -11.34 -3.07 -3.11
N GLU A 229 -11.25 -3.63 -1.91
CA GLU A 229 -12.38 -4.25 -1.20
C GLU A 229 -13.43 -3.27 -0.71
N PRO A 230 -13.14 -2.03 -0.26
CA PRO A 230 -14.20 -1.06 0.06
C PRO A 230 -15.09 -0.75 -1.14
N ALA A 231 -14.52 -0.46 -2.31
CA ALA A 231 -15.31 -0.22 -3.51
C ALA A 231 -16.09 -1.46 -3.96
N ALA A 232 -15.53 -2.67 -3.80
CA ALA A 232 -16.23 -3.94 -4.05
C ALA A 232 -17.44 -4.14 -3.13
N ALA A 233 -17.31 -3.79 -1.85
CA ALA A 233 -18.43 -3.85 -0.90
C ALA A 233 -19.57 -2.89 -1.30
N GLY A 234 -19.23 -1.70 -1.78
CA GLY A 234 -20.20 -0.75 -2.36
C GLY A 234 -20.89 -1.31 -3.60
N ALA A 235 -20.11 -1.86 -4.53
CA ALA A 235 -20.66 -2.51 -5.74
C ALA A 235 -21.63 -3.63 -5.40
N TYR A 236 -21.32 -4.44 -4.38
CA TYR A 236 -22.23 -5.50 -3.93
C TYR A 236 -23.55 -4.95 -3.42
N GLN A 237 -23.57 -3.82 -2.69
CA GLN A 237 -24.81 -3.20 -2.23
C GLN A 237 -25.68 -2.73 -3.43
N ALA A 238 -25.07 -2.12 -4.43
CA ALA A 238 -25.79 -1.74 -5.67
C ALA A 238 -26.38 -2.96 -6.39
N LEU A 239 -25.61 -4.03 -6.53
CA LEU A 239 -26.08 -5.29 -7.13
C LEU A 239 -27.21 -5.92 -6.32
N LYS A 240 -27.13 -5.93 -4.99
CA LYS A 240 -28.18 -6.42 -4.11
C LYS A 240 -29.47 -5.64 -4.24
N THR A 241 -29.37 -4.30 -4.27
CA THR A 241 -30.53 -3.42 -4.52
C THR A 241 -31.18 -3.70 -5.87
N ALA A 242 -30.39 -4.00 -6.89
CA ALA A 242 -30.86 -4.35 -8.24
C ALA A 242 -31.29 -5.83 -8.38
N GLY A 243 -31.18 -6.67 -7.34
CA GLY A 243 -31.49 -8.13 -7.39
C GLY A 243 -30.55 -8.93 -8.30
N LYS A 244 -29.31 -8.46 -8.49
CA LYS A 244 -28.34 -9.03 -9.45
C LYS A 244 -27.11 -9.66 -8.75
N GLU A 245 -27.04 -9.65 -7.43
CA GLU A 245 -25.88 -10.08 -6.64
C GLU A 245 -25.49 -11.57 -6.86
N LYS A 246 -26.45 -12.40 -7.32
CA LYS A 246 -26.19 -13.82 -7.63
C LYS A 246 -25.70 -14.06 -9.04
N ASN A 247 -25.88 -13.08 -9.94
CA ASN A 247 -25.62 -13.21 -11.38
C ASN A 247 -24.35 -12.46 -11.82
N VAL A 248 -23.77 -11.63 -10.95
CA VAL A 248 -22.60 -10.79 -11.23
C VAL A 248 -21.46 -11.21 -10.31
N MET A 249 -20.35 -11.61 -10.91
CA MET A 249 -19.12 -11.94 -10.18
C MET A 249 -18.38 -10.65 -9.83
N ILE A 250 -17.87 -10.55 -8.60
CA ILE A 250 -16.97 -9.47 -8.17
C ILE A 250 -15.59 -10.05 -7.86
N VAL A 251 -14.53 -9.45 -8.41
CA VAL A 251 -13.14 -9.72 -8.02
C VAL A 251 -12.47 -8.43 -7.58
N SER A 252 -11.53 -8.52 -6.62
CA SER A 252 -10.96 -7.34 -5.98
C SER A 252 -9.50 -7.54 -5.55
N VAL A 253 -8.94 -6.52 -4.91
CA VAL A 253 -7.61 -6.52 -4.30
C VAL A 253 -7.74 -5.99 -2.88
N ASP A 254 -6.96 -6.46 -1.97
CA ASP A 254 -6.49 -5.99 -0.67
C ASP A 254 -6.22 -7.14 0.32
N GLY A 255 -7.18 -8.04 0.56
CA GLY A 255 -7.04 -9.13 1.53
C GLY A 255 -7.13 -8.65 2.99
N GLY A 256 -7.86 -7.57 3.24
CA GLY A 256 -8.26 -7.17 4.59
C GLY A 256 -9.21 -8.18 5.22
N CYS A 257 -9.30 -8.23 6.57
CA CYS A 257 -10.13 -9.25 7.24
C CYS A 257 -11.60 -9.17 6.84
N ALA A 258 -12.13 -7.98 6.60
CA ALA A 258 -13.49 -7.79 6.10
C ALA A 258 -13.66 -8.34 4.67
N GLY A 259 -12.69 -8.05 3.78
CA GLY A 259 -12.70 -8.54 2.40
C GLY A 259 -12.55 -10.05 2.32
N VAL A 260 -11.66 -10.65 3.12
CA VAL A 260 -11.51 -12.12 3.20
C VAL A 260 -12.80 -12.79 3.71
N LYS A 261 -13.50 -12.16 4.69
CA LYS A 261 -14.83 -12.64 5.12
C LYS A 261 -15.86 -12.54 3.99
N ASN A 262 -15.78 -11.49 3.14
CA ASN A 262 -16.63 -11.35 1.96
C ASN A 262 -16.33 -12.42 0.90
N VAL A 263 -15.05 -12.82 0.73
CA VAL A 263 -14.71 -13.98 -0.10
C VAL A 263 -15.32 -15.25 0.45
N LYS A 264 -15.19 -15.51 1.75
CA LYS A 264 -15.78 -16.67 2.43
C LYS A 264 -17.30 -16.71 2.31
N ALA A 265 -17.95 -15.55 2.35
CA ALA A 265 -19.42 -15.43 2.20
C ALA A 265 -19.88 -15.47 0.72
N GLY A 266 -18.97 -15.51 -0.24
CA GLY A 266 -19.29 -15.51 -1.67
C GLY A 266 -19.73 -14.14 -2.23
N VAL A 267 -19.55 -13.06 -1.47
CA VAL A 267 -19.80 -11.67 -1.90
C VAL A 267 -18.75 -11.24 -2.92
N ILE A 268 -17.49 -11.59 -2.68
CA ILE A 268 -16.36 -11.42 -3.59
C ILE A 268 -15.89 -12.82 -3.98
N ALA A 269 -15.68 -13.06 -5.27
CA ALA A 269 -15.26 -14.39 -5.74
C ALA A 269 -13.78 -14.68 -5.46
N ALA A 270 -12.93 -13.65 -5.59
CA ALA A 270 -11.51 -13.71 -5.26
C ALA A 270 -10.96 -12.31 -4.97
N THR A 271 -9.91 -12.24 -4.13
CA THR A 271 -9.16 -11.03 -3.83
C THR A 271 -7.66 -11.30 -3.84
N SER A 272 -6.86 -10.36 -4.33
CA SER A 272 -5.39 -10.40 -4.22
C SER A 272 -4.96 -9.76 -2.91
N GLN A 273 -4.49 -10.58 -1.95
CA GLN A 273 -4.06 -10.12 -0.62
C GLN A 273 -2.67 -9.47 -0.69
N GLN A 274 -2.56 -8.29 -0.10
CA GLN A 274 -1.32 -7.54 0.07
C GLN A 274 -0.98 -7.35 1.56
N TYR A 275 0.26 -6.88 1.86
CA TYR A 275 0.83 -6.99 3.20
C TYR A 275 1.35 -5.64 3.74
N PRO A 276 0.46 -4.70 4.19
CA PRO A 276 0.84 -3.36 4.66
C PRO A 276 1.76 -3.37 5.89
N LEU A 277 1.61 -4.35 6.79
CA LEU A 277 2.51 -4.50 7.94
C LEU A 277 3.95 -4.75 7.50
N LYS A 278 4.14 -5.62 6.48
CA LYS A 278 5.46 -5.95 5.95
C LYS A 278 6.11 -4.74 5.28
N MET A 279 5.33 -3.97 4.50
CA MET A 279 5.83 -2.72 3.88
C MET A 279 6.39 -1.78 4.96
N ALA A 280 5.62 -1.54 6.01
CA ALA A 280 6.00 -0.62 7.08
C ALA A 280 7.18 -1.15 7.92
N SER A 281 7.16 -2.41 8.32
CA SER A 281 8.25 -2.99 9.12
C SER A 281 9.58 -2.97 8.38
N MET A 282 9.59 -3.34 7.10
CA MET A 282 10.78 -3.25 6.25
C MET A 282 11.28 -1.81 6.12
N GLY A 283 10.37 -0.84 5.99
CA GLY A 283 10.72 0.58 5.94
C GLY A 283 11.37 1.06 7.23
N VAL A 284 10.82 0.69 8.39
CA VAL A 284 11.41 1.01 9.70
C VAL A 284 12.78 0.36 9.86
N ASP A 285 12.91 -0.92 9.50
CA ASP A 285 14.19 -1.64 9.58
C ASP A 285 15.26 -0.95 8.73
N ALA A 286 14.94 -0.58 7.49
CA ALA A 286 15.84 0.16 6.62
C ALA A 286 16.18 1.55 7.18
N GLY A 287 15.20 2.24 7.78
CA GLY A 287 15.40 3.55 8.40
C GLY A 287 16.32 3.52 9.61
N VAL A 288 16.18 2.52 10.46
CA VAL A 288 17.06 2.32 11.63
C VAL A 288 18.47 1.94 11.17
N GLU A 289 18.61 1.10 10.16
CA GLU A 289 19.91 0.74 9.60
C GLU A 289 20.59 1.95 8.97
N TYR A 290 19.86 2.77 8.20
CA TYR A 290 20.39 4.02 7.67
C TYR A 290 20.89 4.97 8.76
N ALA A 291 20.13 5.12 9.84
CA ALA A 291 20.54 5.98 10.95
C ALA A 291 21.83 5.50 11.65
N LYS A 292 22.11 4.20 11.65
CA LYS A 292 23.30 3.59 12.27
C LYS A 292 24.52 3.56 11.36
N SER A 293 24.32 3.20 10.10
CA SER A 293 25.42 2.90 9.16
C SER A 293 25.56 3.92 8.03
N GLY A 294 24.58 4.79 7.80
CA GLY A 294 24.52 5.66 6.61
C GLY A 294 24.14 4.92 5.33
N LYS A 295 23.88 3.60 5.37
CA LYS A 295 23.58 2.80 4.19
C LYS A 295 22.14 3.01 3.76
N LYS A 296 21.93 3.57 2.57
CA LYS A 296 20.62 3.73 1.94
C LYS A 296 20.17 2.45 1.24
N VAL A 297 18.87 2.24 1.24
CA VAL A 297 18.20 1.29 0.33
C VAL A 297 17.84 1.98 -0.97
N SER A 298 17.63 1.21 -2.05
CA SER A 298 17.27 1.76 -3.37
C SER A 298 16.41 0.79 -4.17
N GLY A 299 15.69 1.32 -5.15
CA GLY A 299 14.91 0.54 -6.11
C GLY A 299 13.59 0.04 -5.55
N PHE A 300 12.99 -0.91 -6.27
CA PHE A 300 11.70 -1.53 -5.92
C PHE A 300 11.91 -2.83 -5.15
N THR A 301 11.17 -3.00 -4.07
CA THR A 301 11.07 -4.27 -3.33
C THR A 301 9.62 -4.72 -3.30
N ASP A 302 9.33 -5.85 -3.94
CA ASP A 302 8.02 -6.49 -3.89
C ASP A 302 7.79 -7.10 -2.51
N THR A 303 6.74 -6.66 -1.83
CA THR A 303 6.33 -7.19 -0.53
C THR A 303 5.47 -8.45 -0.63
N GLY A 304 5.15 -8.85 -1.85
CA GLY A 304 4.38 -10.04 -2.18
C GLY A 304 2.89 -9.78 -2.37
N VAL A 305 2.25 -10.70 -3.07
CA VAL A 305 0.80 -10.74 -3.28
C VAL A 305 0.33 -12.19 -3.37
N THR A 306 -0.84 -12.50 -2.81
CA THR A 306 -1.42 -13.85 -2.82
C THR A 306 -2.89 -13.78 -3.22
N LEU A 307 -3.27 -14.55 -4.24
CA LEU A 307 -4.68 -14.71 -4.61
C LEU A 307 -5.43 -15.54 -3.56
N LEU A 308 -6.56 -15.04 -3.09
CA LEU A 308 -7.43 -15.71 -2.13
C LEU A 308 -8.77 -16.05 -2.76
N THR A 309 -9.19 -17.31 -2.61
CA THR A 309 -10.52 -17.77 -2.99
C THR A 309 -10.83 -19.14 -2.34
N ASP A 310 -12.08 -19.42 -2.01
CA ASP A 310 -12.53 -20.76 -1.60
C ASP A 310 -13.05 -21.60 -2.80
N LYS A 311 -12.95 -21.04 -4.03
CA LYS A 311 -13.29 -21.72 -5.28
C LYS A 311 -12.09 -21.74 -6.22
N PRO A 312 -11.06 -22.55 -5.94
CA PRO A 312 -9.83 -22.56 -6.74
C PRO A 312 -10.12 -22.97 -8.19
N MET A 313 -9.40 -22.34 -9.13
CA MET A 313 -9.50 -22.63 -10.55
C MET A 313 -8.26 -23.39 -11.03
N THR A 314 -8.45 -24.37 -11.88
CA THR A 314 -7.34 -25.14 -12.47
C THR A 314 -6.36 -24.21 -13.19
N GLY A 315 -5.07 -24.35 -12.90
CA GLY A 315 -4.01 -23.53 -13.49
C GLY A 315 -3.87 -22.12 -12.90
N VAL A 316 -4.63 -21.77 -11.85
CA VAL A 316 -4.52 -20.49 -11.14
C VAL A 316 -4.12 -20.76 -9.69
N GLU A 317 -2.89 -20.40 -9.34
CA GLU A 317 -2.40 -20.55 -7.96
C GLU A 317 -3.18 -19.65 -7.01
N SER A 318 -3.71 -20.22 -5.92
CA SER A 318 -4.47 -19.49 -4.92
C SER A 318 -4.35 -20.15 -3.54
N LYS A 319 -4.70 -19.38 -2.50
CA LYS A 319 -4.90 -19.87 -1.14
C LYS A 319 -6.35 -19.69 -0.75
N ASP A 320 -6.78 -20.45 0.25
CA ASP A 320 -8.14 -20.38 0.80
C ASP A 320 -8.34 -19.18 1.75
N THR A 321 -9.57 -18.96 2.15
CA THR A 321 -9.92 -17.90 3.11
C THR A 321 -9.36 -18.17 4.51
N LYS A 322 -9.03 -19.43 4.87
CA LYS A 322 -8.35 -19.72 6.14
C LYS A 322 -6.97 -19.08 6.15
N PHE A 323 -6.16 -19.34 5.11
CA PHE A 323 -4.87 -18.66 4.95
C PHE A 323 -5.04 -17.12 4.96
N GLY A 324 -6.05 -16.62 4.23
CA GLY A 324 -6.35 -15.19 4.19
C GLY A 324 -6.63 -14.60 5.56
N LEU A 325 -7.46 -15.25 6.39
CA LEU A 325 -7.80 -14.79 7.74
C LEU A 325 -6.62 -14.86 8.72
N ASP A 326 -5.71 -15.81 8.53
CA ASP A 326 -4.48 -15.90 9.34
C ASP A 326 -3.51 -14.74 9.06
N ASN A 327 -3.56 -14.18 7.84
CA ASN A 327 -2.66 -13.15 7.34
C ASN A 327 -3.32 -11.78 7.09
N CYS A 328 -4.62 -11.65 7.33
CA CYS A 328 -5.35 -10.41 7.06
C CYS A 328 -5.07 -9.31 8.08
N TRP A 329 -5.43 -8.10 7.72
CA TRP A 329 -5.29 -6.88 8.49
C TRP A 329 -6.66 -6.17 8.63
N GLY A 330 -6.77 -5.32 9.64
CA GLY A 330 -8.04 -4.71 10.06
C GLY A 330 -8.74 -5.51 11.16
N ALA A 331 -9.97 -5.13 11.50
CA ALA A 331 -10.75 -5.82 12.54
C ALA A 331 -11.07 -7.26 12.14
N LYS A 332 -10.72 -8.21 13.01
CA LYS A 332 -11.02 -9.65 12.85
C LYS A 332 -12.46 -9.98 13.19
#